data_6a5820264e9c8f7be48bd96855cbbb00
#
_entry.id   6a5820264e9c8f7be48bd96855cbbb00
#
_cell.length_a   1.000
_cell.length_b   1.000
_cell.length_c   1.000
_cell.angle_alpha   90.00
_cell.angle_beta   90.00
_cell.angle_gamma   90.00
#
_symmetry.space_group_name_H-M   'P 1'
#
loop_
_entity.id
_entity.type
_entity.pdbx_description
1 polymer ?
#
loop_
_entity_poly.entity_id
_entity_poly.type
_entity_poly.pdbx_seq_one_letter_code
_entity_poly.pdbx_strand_id
1 'polypeptide(L)'
;MEIQIDMYQTLALSVVVLMLGQFLKQKINFLEKFCIPSPVVGGLIFSVLTCILYSTGVVEFTFDDTLREICMVFFFTSVGFQANLKVLKSGGKALAIFLGLVIALIFMQNLLAVGVSHLIGLDSLVGLCTGSIPMVGGHGTAGAFGPVLEDFNVQGATTICTAAATFGLVAGSLIGGPIGKRLIEKKHLLDTIVTEDDSLLIEEEKKHERHSNMYAAAVFQLILAVGLGTIISELLTKTGLTFPIYIGAMIVAAIVRNVGEYSGKFDIYMGEINNLGGICLSLFLGIAMITLKLWQLAELALPLMILLGAQLLLIFLYTYFVVFRVMGKDYDAAVLAAGTCGFGMGATPNAMANMQVLCDRYAPSVKAYLLVPLIGSLFADFINSLVITLFINII
;
A
#
# COMPACT_ATOMS: atom_id res chain seq x y z
N MET A 1 23.28 9.16 -26.51
CA MET A 1 24.33 9.33 -25.47
C MET A 1 23.88 8.57 -24.24
N GLU A 2 24.69 7.65 -23.67
CA GLU A 2 24.37 6.94 -22.44
C GLU A 2 25.01 7.66 -21.25
N ILE A 3 24.26 7.91 -20.20
CA ILE A 3 24.71 8.55 -18.96
C ILE A 3 24.47 7.58 -17.82
N GLN A 4 25.55 7.14 -17.17
CA GLN A 4 25.49 6.29 -15.98
C GLN A 4 25.48 7.19 -14.73
N ILE A 5 24.53 6.96 -13.85
CA ILE A 5 24.31 7.67 -12.59
C ILE A 5 24.58 6.69 -11.44
N ASP A 6 25.56 7.01 -10.61
CA ASP A 6 25.93 6.17 -9.46
C ASP A 6 24.87 6.18 -8.35
N MET A 7 25.00 5.30 -7.35
CA MET A 7 24.00 5.14 -6.28
C MET A 7 23.81 6.40 -5.45
N TYR A 8 24.84 7.22 -5.23
CA TYR A 8 24.74 8.46 -4.45
C TYR A 8 24.02 9.56 -5.24
N GLN A 9 24.35 9.66 -6.53
CA GLN A 9 23.69 10.58 -7.45
C GLN A 9 22.22 10.20 -7.66
N THR A 10 21.93 8.90 -7.78
CA THR A 10 20.54 8.36 -7.87
C THR A 10 19.75 8.72 -6.61
N LEU A 11 20.34 8.54 -5.42
CA LEU A 11 19.71 8.91 -4.16
C LEU A 11 19.48 10.43 -4.08
N ALA A 12 20.48 11.24 -4.41
CA ALA A 12 20.34 12.69 -4.39
C ALA A 12 19.26 13.18 -5.36
N LEU A 13 19.23 12.63 -6.57
CA LEU A 13 18.22 12.93 -7.58
C LEU A 13 16.82 12.56 -7.10
N SER A 14 16.66 11.39 -6.43
CA SER A 14 15.39 10.98 -5.86
C SER A 14 14.87 11.97 -4.81
N VAL A 15 15.75 12.56 -3.99
CA VAL A 15 15.39 13.61 -3.02
C VAL A 15 14.96 14.89 -3.73
N VAL A 16 15.66 15.32 -4.79
CA VAL A 16 15.27 16.51 -5.59
C VAL A 16 13.86 16.30 -6.18
N VAL A 17 13.61 15.12 -6.74
CA VAL A 17 12.31 14.75 -7.32
C VAL A 17 11.22 14.69 -6.24
N LEU A 18 11.54 14.18 -5.05
CA LEU A 18 10.64 14.20 -3.89
C LEU A 18 10.27 15.64 -3.49
N MET A 19 11.24 16.53 -3.39
CA MET A 19 11.02 17.95 -3.07
C MET A 19 10.17 18.66 -4.13
N LEU A 20 10.42 18.37 -5.41
CA LEU A 20 9.58 18.86 -6.51
C LEU A 20 8.14 18.39 -6.35
N GLY A 21 7.93 17.11 -6.05
CA GLY A 21 6.60 16.54 -5.81
C GLY A 21 5.88 17.17 -4.61
N GLN A 22 6.60 17.43 -3.52
CA GLN A 22 6.06 18.15 -2.35
C GLN A 22 5.62 19.57 -2.71
N PHE A 23 6.45 20.31 -3.44
CA PHE A 23 6.13 21.65 -3.91
C PHE A 23 4.90 21.67 -4.81
N LEU A 24 4.80 20.75 -5.77
CA LEU A 24 3.65 20.67 -6.67
C LEU A 24 2.37 20.27 -5.94
N LYS A 25 2.46 19.37 -4.98
CA LYS A 25 1.32 18.96 -4.16
C LYS A 25 0.73 20.12 -3.37
N GLN A 26 1.58 21.03 -2.84
CA GLN A 26 1.13 22.27 -2.16
C GLN A 26 0.43 23.26 -3.11
N LYS A 27 0.72 23.22 -4.41
CA LYS A 27 0.16 24.16 -5.41
C LYS A 27 -1.04 23.62 -6.14
N ILE A 28 -1.18 22.30 -6.25
CA ILE A 28 -2.21 21.64 -7.06
C ILE A 28 -3.12 20.84 -6.13
N ASN A 29 -4.27 21.42 -5.77
CA ASN A 29 -5.26 20.81 -4.87
C ASN A 29 -5.73 19.41 -5.30
N PHE A 30 -5.70 19.11 -6.61
CA PHE A 30 -6.02 17.78 -7.14
C PHE A 30 -5.09 16.71 -6.56
N LEU A 31 -3.78 16.96 -6.52
CA LEU A 31 -2.79 16.00 -6.02
C LEU A 31 -2.95 15.72 -4.52
N GLU A 32 -3.28 16.75 -3.76
CA GLU A 32 -3.57 16.62 -2.33
C GLU A 32 -4.87 15.87 -2.08
N LYS A 33 -5.94 16.24 -2.79
CA LYS A 33 -7.28 15.64 -2.70
C LYS A 33 -7.28 14.13 -2.94
N PHE A 34 -6.47 13.65 -3.87
CA PHE A 34 -6.35 12.22 -4.19
C PHE A 34 -5.22 11.52 -3.42
N CYS A 35 -4.62 12.18 -2.44
CA CYS A 35 -3.56 11.64 -1.57
C CYS A 35 -2.37 11.05 -2.34
N ILE A 36 -2.06 11.56 -3.54
CA ILE A 36 -0.98 11.03 -4.37
C ILE A 36 0.36 11.27 -3.65
N PRO A 37 1.22 10.24 -3.46
CA PRO A 37 2.50 10.41 -2.80
C PRO A 37 3.42 11.39 -3.53
N SER A 38 4.11 12.26 -2.78
CA SER A 38 5.01 13.26 -3.37
C SER A 38 6.11 12.64 -4.26
N PRO A 39 6.74 11.50 -3.90
CA PRO A 39 7.70 10.84 -4.78
C PRO A 39 7.11 10.46 -6.14
N VAL A 40 5.85 10.04 -6.16
CA VAL A 40 5.14 9.67 -7.40
C VAL A 40 4.91 10.88 -8.28
N VAL A 41 4.47 12.01 -7.70
CA VAL A 41 4.22 13.25 -8.46
C VAL A 41 5.49 13.76 -9.12
N GLY A 42 6.56 13.93 -8.35
CA GLY A 42 7.82 14.42 -8.89
C GLY A 42 8.50 13.42 -9.82
N GLY A 43 8.46 12.13 -9.43
CA GLY A 43 9.06 11.05 -10.21
C GLY A 43 8.38 10.84 -11.56
N LEU A 44 7.05 10.96 -11.64
CA LEU A 44 6.33 10.85 -12.92
C LEU A 44 6.74 11.94 -13.90
N ILE A 45 6.92 13.18 -13.42
CA ILE A 45 7.41 14.28 -14.27
C ILE A 45 8.82 13.96 -14.80
N PHE A 46 9.69 13.46 -13.92
CA PHE A 46 11.04 13.06 -14.32
C PHE A 46 11.01 11.88 -15.30
N SER A 47 10.15 10.88 -15.07
CA SER A 47 10.01 9.73 -15.98
C SER A 47 9.45 10.12 -17.36
N VAL A 48 8.55 11.11 -17.43
CA VAL A 48 8.09 11.66 -18.71
C VAL A 48 9.24 12.36 -19.43
N LEU A 49 10.06 13.13 -18.72
CA LEU A 49 11.24 13.78 -19.30
C LEU A 49 12.23 12.74 -19.85
N THR A 50 12.56 11.71 -19.06
CA THR A 50 13.48 10.64 -19.52
C THR A 50 12.89 9.84 -20.67
N CYS A 51 11.58 9.61 -20.70
CA CYS A 51 10.89 8.96 -21.80
C CYS A 51 11.00 9.78 -23.10
N ILE A 52 10.83 11.10 -23.05
CA ILE A 52 10.99 11.97 -24.21
C ILE A 52 12.46 11.93 -24.70
N LEU A 53 13.43 12.04 -23.79
CA LEU A 53 14.86 12.00 -24.14
C LEU A 53 15.27 10.67 -24.76
N TYR A 54 14.74 9.55 -24.23
CA TYR A 54 14.94 8.23 -24.79
C TYR A 54 14.34 8.07 -26.18
N SER A 55 13.05 8.44 -26.33
CA SER A 55 12.30 8.30 -27.59
C SER A 55 12.86 9.19 -28.71
N THR A 56 13.48 10.31 -28.37
CA THR A 56 14.17 11.18 -29.33
C THR A 56 15.62 10.74 -29.64
N GLY A 57 16.12 9.71 -28.97
CA GLY A 57 17.50 9.21 -29.15
C GLY A 57 18.61 10.13 -28.63
N VAL A 58 18.24 11.16 -27.83
CA VAL A 58 19.20 12.15 -27.31
C VAL A 58 20.02 11.60 -26.17
N VAL A 59 19.34 11.03 -25.12
CA VAL A 59 20.00 10.52 -23.91
C VAL A 59 19.25 9.31 -23.40
N GLU A 60 20.01 8.29 -22.97
CA GLU A 60 19.54 7.17 -22.17
C GLU A 60 20.24 7.22 -20.81
N PHE A 61 19.44 7.14 -19.72
CA PHE A 61 19.94 7.12 -18.36
C PHE A 61 19.95 5.69 -17.82
N THR A 62 21.08 5.31 -17.21
CA THR A 62 21.21 4.07 -16.44
C THR A 62 21.51 4.43 -14.99
N PHE A 63 20.65 3.98 -14.08
CA PHE A 63 20.71 4.29 -12.66
C PHE A 63 21.21 3.10 -11.86
N ASP A 64 22.12 3.35 -10.90
CA ASP A 64 22.43 2.39 -9.85
C ASP A 64 21.36 2.52 -8.74
N ASP A 65 20.51 1.51 -8.62
CA ASP A 65 19.37 1.49 -7.71
C ASP A 65 19.57 0.61 -6.46
N THR A 66 20.82 0.27 -6.13
CA THR A 66 21.18 -0.55 -4.96
C THR A 66 20.52 -0.04 -3.66
N LEU A 67 20.51 1.28 -3.45
CA LEU A 67 19.88 1.89 -2.27
C LEU A 67 18.35 1.77 -2.26
N ARG A 68 17.71 1.54 -3.40
CA ARG A 68 16.27 1.26 -3.48
C ARG A 68 15.93 0.00 -2.70
N GLU A 69 16.69 -1.08 -2.92
CA GLU A 69 16.45 -2.36 -2.23
C GLU A 69 16.62 -2.22 -0.72
N ILE A 70 17.67 -1.55 -0.26
CA ILE A 70 17.92 -1.29 1.16
C ILE A 70 16.72 -0.53 1.78
N CYS A 71 16.32 0.58 1.19
CA CYS A 71 15.18 1.37 1.67
C CYS A 71 13.87 0.55 1.68
N MET A 72 13.65 -0.28 0.66
CA MET A 72 12.50 -1.17 0.57
C MET A 72 12.47 -2.18 1.72
N VAL A 73 13.59 -2.87 1.99
CA VAL A 73 13.67 -3.85 3.07
C VAL A 73 13.40 -3.21 4.44
N PHE A 74 13.97 -2.03 4.71
CA PHE A 74 13.70 -1.29 5.95
C PHE A 74 12.24 -0.86 6.07
N PHE A 75 11.63 -0.39 4.98
CA PHE A 75 10.20 -0.06 4.96
C PHE A 75 9.33 -1.28 5.30
N PHE A 76 9.49 -2.40 4.60
CA PHE A 76 8.68 -3.60 4.87
C PHE A 76 8.96 -4.22 6.24
N THR A 77 10.18 -4.07 6.77
CA THR A 77 10.48 -4.44 8.15
C THR A 77 9.66 -3.60 9.14
N SER A 78 9.54 -2.29 8.90
CA SER A 78 8.68 -1.43 9.73
C SER A 78 7.20 -1.83 9.66
N VAL A 79 6.73 -2.26 8.48
CA VAL A 79 5.37 -2.83 8.30
C VAL A 79 5.22 -4.11 9.14
N GLY A 80 6.23 -4.98 9.18
CA GLY A 80 6.22 -6.17 10.04
C GLY A 80 6.03 -5.83 11.53
N PHE A 81 6.69 -4.78 12.04
CA PHE A 81 6.51 -4.31 13.42
C PHE A 81 5.10 -3.79 13.71
N GLN A 82 4.32 -3.42 12.70
CA GLN A 82 2.93 -2.99 12.90
C GLN A 82 1.99 -4.17 13.21
N ALA A 83 2.32 -5.40 12.82
CA ALA A 83 1.48 -6.58 13.02
C ALA A 83 1.38 -7.00 14.50
N ASN A 84 0.44 -6.41 15.25
CA ASN A 84 0.22 -6.61 16.68
C ASN A 84 -1.01 -7.49 16.96
N LEU A 85 -0.79 -8.72 17.41
CA LEU A 85 -1.85 -9.68 17.73
C LEU A 85 -2.66 -9.30 18.98
N LYS A 86 -2.08 -8.52 19.90
CA LYS A 86 -2.79 -8.03 21.10
C LYS A 86 -3.89 -7.05 20.69
N VAL A 87 -3.58 -6.13 19.76
CA VAL A 87 -4.56 -5.20 19.18
C VAL A 87 -5.63 -5.95 18.40
N LEU A 88 -5.26 -6.99 17.63
CA LEU A 88 -6.23 -7.82 16.92
C LEU A 88 -7.21 -8.51 17.87
N LYS A 89 -6.72 -9.03 19.01
CA LYS A 89 -7.59 -9.66 20.02
C LYS A 89 -8.48 -8.66 20.72
N SER A 90 -8.01 -7.45 21.02
CA SER A 90 -8.79 -6.40 21.71
C SER A 90 -9.89 -5.80 20.81
N GLY A 91 -9.69 -5.79 19.49
CA GLY A 91 -10.66 -5.27 18.51
C GLY A 91 -11.92 -6.14 18.33
N GLY A 92 -11.98 -7.30 18.99
CA GLY A 92 -13.14 -8.15 19.07
C GLY A 92 -13.62 -8.73 17.74
N LYS A 93 -14.90 -9.16 17.72
CA LYS A 93 -15.50 -9.87 16.59
C LYS A 93 -15.57 -9.01 15.32
N ALA A 94 -15.86 -7.71 15.46
CA ALA A 94 -15.99 -6.81 14.32
C ALA A 94 -14.66 -6.65 13.55
N LEU A 95 -13.54 -6.51 14.27
CA LEU A 95 -12.21 -6.41 13.67
C LEU A 95 -11.83 -7.71 12.96
N ALA A 96 -12.09 -8.87 13.57
CA ALA A 96 -11.81 -10.18 12.97
C ALA A 96 -12.63 -10.42 11.68
N ILE A 97 -13.92 -10.05 11.68
CA ILE A 97 -14.77 -10.14 10.49
C ILE A 97 -14.26 -9.20 9.39
N PHE A 98 -13.91 -7.95 9.74
CA PHE A 98 -13.43 -6.98 8.76
C PHE A 98 -12.07 -7.40 8.19
N LEU A 99 -11.16 -7.93 9.01
CA LEU A 99 -9.91 -8.53 8.53
C LEU A 99 -10.17 -9.68 7.55
N GLY A 100 -11.10 -10.59 7.86
CA GLY A 100 -11.50 -11.66 6.95
C GLY A 100 -12.03 -11.15 5.61
N LEU A 101 -12.80 -10.05 5.61
CA LEU A 101 -13.26 -9.39 4.38
C LEU A 101 -12.08 -8.81 3.58
N VAL A 102 -11.11 -8.20 4.24
CA VAL A 102 -9.91 -7.65 3.55
C VAL A 102 -9.08 -8.77 2.94
N ILE A 103 -8.87 -9.88 3.65
CA ILE A 103 -8.18 -11.06 3.11
C ILE A 103 -8.93 -11.60 1.88
N ALA A 104 -10.24 -11.75 1.97
CA ALA A 104 -11.05 -12.20 0.83
C ALA A 104 -10.94 -11.25 -0.36
N LEU A 105 -10.93 -9.92 -0.12
CA LEU A 105 -10.74 -8.92 -1.18
C LEU A 105 -9.38 -9.10 -1.87
N ILE A 106 -8.29 -9.27 -1.13
CA ILE A 106 -6.94 -9.49 -1.66
C ILE A 106 -6.92 -10.71 -2.59
N PHE A 107 -7.48 -11.83 -2.13
CA PHE A 107 -7.59 -13.04 -2.96
C PHE A 107 -8.44 -12.81 -4.22
N MET A 108 -9.59 -12.16 -4.10
CA MET A 108 -10.49 -11.89 -5.22
C MET A 108 -9.85 -10.97 -6.26
N GLN A 109 -9.08 -9.96 -5.83
CA GLN A 109 -8.35 -9.06 -6.74
C GLN A 109 -7.31 -9.81 -7.57
N ASN A 110 -6.54 -10.70 -6.95
CA ASN A 110 -5.54 -11.49 -7.65
C ASN A 110 -6.19 -12.53 -8.58
N LEU A 111 -7.21 -13.26 -8.11
CA LEU A 111 -7.95 -14.21 -8.93
C LEU A 111 -8.60 -13.53 -10.14
N LEU A 112 -9.22 -12.36 -9.95
CA LEU A 112 -9.80 -11.58 -11.04
C LEU A 112 -8.73 -11.13 -12.04
N ALA A 113 -7.61 -10.61 -11.54
CA ALA A 113 -6.50 -10.13 -12.38
C ALA A 113 -5.94 -11.25 -13.25
N VAL A 114 -5.65 -12.42 -12.65
CA VAL A 114 -5.18 -13.61 -13.35
C VAL A 114 -6.25 -14.15 -14.32
N GLY A 115 -7.51 -14.23 -13.90
CA GLY A 115 -8.59 -14.74 -14.74
C GLY A 115 -8.85 -13.83 -15.96
N VAL A 116 -8.88 -12.52 -15.78
CA VAL A 116 -9.10 -11.58 -16.89
C VAL A 116 -7.89 -11.52 -17.82
N SER A 117 -6.65 -11.54 -17.29
CA SER A 117 -5.45 -11.56 -18.14
C SER A 117 -5.44 -12.80 -19.04
N HIS A 118 -5.77 -13.97 -18.50
CA HIS A 118 -5.88 -15.19 -19.28
C HIS A 118 -6.96 -15.12 -20.39
N LEU A 119 -8.11 -14.51 -20.08
CA LEU A 119 -9.21 -14.34 -21.05
C LEU A 119 -8.84 -13.42 -22.23
N ILE A 120 -7.98 -12.42 -22.00
CA ILE A 120 -7.52 -11.50 -23.05
C ILE A 120 -6.19 -11.91 -23.68
N GLY A 121 -5.68 -13.12 -23.36
CA GLY A 121 -4.46 -13.68 -23.96
C GLY A 121 -3.17 -13.09 -23.41
N LEU A 122 -3.18 -12.53 -22.21
CA LEU A 122 -1.99 -12.03 -21.51
C LEU A 122 -1.45 -13.08 -20.52
N ASP A 123 -0.17 -12.96 -20.23
CA ASP A 123 0.45 -13.72 -19.15
C ASP A 123 -0.22 -13.41 -17.79
N SER A 124 -0.40 -14.44 -16.98
CA SER A 124 -1.04 -14.34 -15.66
C SER A 124 -0.26 -13.43 -14.71
N LEU A 125 1.07 -13.40 -14.80
CA LEU A 125 1.92 -12.51 -13.99
C LEU A 125 1.75 -11.05 -14.40
N VAL A 126 1.51 -10.75 -15.69
CA VAL A 126 1.08 -9.40 -16.13
C VAL A 126 -0.25 -9.01 -15.49
N GLY A 127 -1.17 -9.97 -15.38
CA GLY A 127 -2.43 -9.78 -14.65
C GLY A 127 -2.18 -9.37 -13.20
N LEU A 128 -1.29 -10.05 -12.46
CA LEU A 128 -0.96 -9.72 -11.07
C LEU A 128 -0.46 -8.29 -10.88
N CYS A 129 0.18 -7.69 -11.90
CA CYS A 129 0.57 -6.28 -11.88
C CYS A 129 -0.63 -5.32 -11.72
N THR A 130 -1.85 -5.80 -11.91
CA THR A 130 -3.10 -5.02 -11.71
C THR A 130 -3.98 -5.58 -10.58
N GLY A 131 -3.53 -6.63 -9.92
CA GLY A 131 -4.20 -7.27 -8.78
C GLY A 131 -4.01 -6.54 -7.46
N SER A 132 -3.94 -7.29 -6.38
CA SER A 132 -3.77 -6.71 -5.04
C SER A 132 -2.41 -6.02 -4.84
N ILE A 133 -1.41 -6.29 -5.71
CA ILE A 133 -0.10 -5.60 -5.69
C ILE A 133 -0.30 -4.08 -5.69
N PRO A 134 -0.89 -3.47 -6.74
CA PRO A 134 -1.14 -2.03 -6.76
C PRO A 134 -2.42 -1.62 -6.04
N MET A 135 -3.44 -2.48 -5.96
CA MET A 135 -4.76 -2.10 -5.46
C MET A 135 -4.78 -1.94 -3.94
N VAL A 136 -4.51 -3.00 -3.18
CA VAL A 136 -4.41 -2.94 -1.71
C VAL A 136 -3.04 -2.43 -1.27
N GLY A 137 -1.96 -2.92 -1.89
CA GLY A 137 -0.60 -2.58 -1.51
C GLY A 137 -0.09 -1.22 -2.02
N GLY A 138 -0.82 -0.59 -2.95
CA GLY A 138 -0.47 0.73 -3.48
C GLY A 138 0.92 0.80 -4.11
N HIS A 139 1.51 1.99 -4.11
CA HIS A 139 2.83 2.23 -4.72
C HIS A 139 3.97 1.51 -3.98
N GLY A 140 3.85 1.31 -2.67
CA GLY A 140 4.86 0.62 -1.88
C GLY A 140 5.04 -0.82 -2.34
N THR A 141 3.97 -1.58 -2.38
CA THR A 141 3.96 -2.98 -2.83
C THR A 141 4.21 -3.08 -4.35
N ALA A 142 3.68 -2.14 -5.15
CA ALA A 142 3.96 -2.06 -6.58
C ALA A 142 5.46 -1.93 -6.88
N GLY A 143 6.15 -1.02 -6.19
CA GLY A 143 7.59 -0.85 -6.34
C GLY A 143 8.42 -2.03 -5.85
N ALA A 144 7.93 -2.76 -4.85
CA ALA A 144 8.62 -3.92 -4.30
C ALA A 144 8.46 -5.18 -5.16
N PHE A 145 7.24 -5.49 -5.59
CA PHE A 145 6.96 -6.69 -6.37
C PHE A 145 7.15 -6.49 -7.88
N GLY A 146 7.13 -5.25 -8.39
CA GLY A 146 7.41 -4.96 -9.79
C GLY A 146 8.73 -5.57 -10.26
N PRO A 147 9.88 -5.27 -9.63
CA PRO A 147 11.15 -5.88 -9.97
C PRO A 147 11.16 -7.41 -9.84
N VAL A 148 10.52 -7.95 -8.81
CA VAL A 148 10.41 -9.40 -8.64
C VAL A 148 9.69 -10.04 -9.85
N LEU A 149 8.62 -9.42 -10.35
CA LEU A 149 7.93 -9.89 -11.56
C LEU A 149 8.78 -9.68 -12.83
N GLU A 150 9.64 -8.66 -12.88
CA GLU A 150 10.61 -8.48 -13.96
C GLU A 150 11.64 -9.61 -14.00
N ASP A 151 12.07 -10.12 -12.83
CA ASP A 151 12.92 -11.31 -12.72
C ASP A 151 12.24 -12.58 -13.27
N PHE A 152 10.91 -12.63 -13.23
CA PHE A 152 10.09 -13.66 -13.89
C PHE A 152 9.76 -13.33 -15.37
N ASN A 153 10.56 -12.46 -16.02
CA ASN A 153 10.43 -12.04 -17.41
C ASN A 153 9.18 -11.24 -17.77
N VAL A 154 8.49 -10.63 -16.79
CA VAL A 154 7.40 -9.69 -17.06
C VAL A 154 7.98 -8.30 -17.36
N GLN A 155 8.19 -8.01 -18.63
CA GLN A 155 8.78 -6.73 -19.05
C GLN A 155 7.94 -5.55 -18.59
N GLY A 156 8.58 -4.58 -17.91
CA GLY A 156 7.94 -3.35 -17.45
C GLY A 156 6.95 -3.54 -16.29
N ALA A 157 7.02 -4.66 -15.56
CA ALA A 157 6.12 -4.95 -14.43
C ALA A 157 6.11 -3.82 -13.40
N THR A 158 7.26 -3.25 -13.06
CA THR A 158 7.37 -2.11 -12.14
C THR A 158 6.56 -0.92 -12.64
N THR A 159 6.64 -0.63 -13.94
CA THR A 159 5.92 0.49 -14.56
C THR A 159 4.42 0.22 -14.61
N ILE A 160 4.00 -1.02 -14.95
CA ILE A 160 2.60 -1.45 -14.96
C ILE A 160 1.99 -1.34 -13.56
N CYS A 161 2.65 -1.94 -12.55
CA CYS A 161 2.18 -1.91 -11.16
C CYS A 161 2.03 -0.46 -10.64
N THR A 162 2.98 0.41 -10.96
CA THR A 162 2.96 1.81 -10.52
C THR A 162 1.85 2.62 -11.19
N ALA A 163 1.65 2.43 -12.49
CA ALA A 163 0.55 3.05 -13.22
C ALA A 163 -0.80 2.58 -12.67
N ALA A 164 -0.94 1.27 -12.40
CA ALA A 164 -2.12 0.69 -11.79
C ALA A 164 -2.39 1.23 -10.39
N ALA A 165 -1.36 1.41 -9.55
CA ALA A 165 -1.48 2.01 -8.21
C ALA A 165 -1.96 3.47 -8.29
N THR A 166 -1.42 4.25 -9.23
CA THR A 166 -1.86 5.63 -9.45
C THR A 166 -3.32 5.69 -9.88
N PHE A 167 -3.74 4.84 -10.81
CA PHE A 167 -5.15 4.69 -11.20
C PHE A 167 -6.01 4.32 -9.99
N GLY A 168 -5.58 3.35 -9.19
CA GLY A 168 -6.29 2.89 -8.02
C GLY A 168 -6.55 4.00 -7.00
N LEU A 169 -5.53 4.83 -6.67
CA LEU A 169 -5.67 5.98 -5.79
C LEU A 169 -6.77 6.94 -6.25
N VAL A 170 -6.74 7.31 -7.53
CA VAL A 170 -7.73 8.23 -8.10
C VAL A 170 -9.12 7.61 -8.12
N ALA A 171 -9.24 6.39 -8.64
CA ALA A 171 -10.51 5.68 -8.77
C ALA A 171 -11.14 5.37 -7.39
N GLY A 172 -10.35 4.88 -6.44
CA GLY A 172 -10.80 4.57 -5.07
C GLY A 172 -11.34 5.80 -4.33
N SER A 173 -10.70 6.96 -4.52
CA SER A 173 -11.17 8.24 -3.95
C SER A 173 -12.46 8.74 -4.61
N LEU A 174 -12.62 8.51 -5.92
CA LEU A 174 -13.80 8.96 -6.66
C LEU A 174 -15.06 8.15 -6.34
N ILE A 175 -14.94 6.84 -6.10
CA ILE A 175 -16.10 5.96 -5.95
C ILE A 175 -16.53 5.75 -4.50
N GLY A 176 -15.63 5.89 -3.52
CA GLY A 176 -15.93 5.58 -2.10
C GLY A 176 -17.03 6.44 -1.52
N GLY A 177 -16.91 7.77 -1.66
CA GLY A 177 -17.95 8.72 -1.22
C GLY A 177 -19.33 8.45 -1.85
N PRO A 178 -19.46 8.37 -3.18
CA PRO A 178 -20.72 8.03 -3.86
C PRO A 178 -21.32 6.70 -3.43
N ILE A 179 -20.51 5.65 -3.21
CA ILE A 179 -21.01 4.35 -2.73
C ILE A 179 -21.61 4.48 -1.33
N GLY A 180 -20.87 5.09 -0.39
CA GLY A 180 -21.37 5.31 0.97
C GLY A 180 -22.63 6.17 1.00
N LYS A 181 -22.62 7.29 0.26
CA LYS A 181 -23.79 8.15 0.11
C LYS A 181 -25.02 7.38 -0.41
N ARG A 182 -24.84 6.60 -1.50
CA ARG A 182 -25.95 5.81 -2.08
C ARG A 182 -26.49 4.78 -1.10
N LEU A 183 -25.63 4.14 -0.30
CA LEU A 183 -26.05 3.19 0.74
C LEU A 183 -26.87 3.89 1.83
N ILE A 184 -26.37 5.04 2.34
CA ILE A 184 -27.02 5.80 3.42
C ILE A 184 -28.41 6.29 2.96
N GLU A 185 -28.48 6.97 1.82
CA GLU A 185 -29.71 7.59 1.32
C GLU A 185 -30.73 6.54 0.86
N LYS A 186 -30.32 5.53 0.06
CA LYS A 186 -31.25 4.52 -0.47
C LYS A 186 -31.83 3.60 0.59
N LYS A 187 -31.10 3.39 1.70
CA LYS A 187 -31.52 2.46 2.76
C LYS A 187 -31.98 3.15 4.04
N HIS A 188 -32.07 4.49 4.02
CA HIS A 188 -32.54 5.30 5.16
C HIS A 188 -31.79 4.98 6.47
N LEU A 189 -30.42 4.93 6.38
CA LEU A 189 -29.59 4.46 7.50
C LEU A 189 -29.37 5.51 8.60
N LEU A 190 -29.83 6.74 8.43
CA LEU A 190 -29.67 7.79 9.44
C LEU A 190 -30.36 7.45 10.76
N ASP A 191 -31.43 6.65 10.71
CA ASP A 191 -32.15 6.19 11.91
C ASP A 191 -31.37 5.10 12.69
N THR A 192 -30.26 4.58 12.11
CA THR A 192 -29.42 3.55 12.71
C THR A 192 -28.16 4.12 13.37
N ILE A 193 -28.04 5.44 13.44
CA ILE A 193 -26.88 6.11 14.07
C ILE A 193 -26.95 5.87 15.57
N VAL A 194 -25.94 5.17 16.09
CA VAL A 194 -25.76 5.02 17.54
C VAL A 194 -24.83 6.17 17.98
N THR A 195 -25.36 7.07 18.79
CA THR A 195 -24.53 8.07 19.50
C THR A 195 -23.76 7.34 20.60
N GLU A 196 -22.61 6.75 20.25
CA GLU A 196 -21.65 6.27 21.24
C GLU A 196 -20.95 7.47 21.89
N ASP A 197 -20.75 7.37 23.20
CA ASP A 197 -20.10 8.40 24.00
C ASP A 197 -18.70 8.69 23.46
N ASP A 198 -18.38 9.95 23.14
CA ASP A 198 -17.11 10.43 22.58
C ASP A 198 -15.87 10.12 23.45
N SER A 199 -16.08 9.54 24.63
CA SER A 199 -15.04 9.19 25.60
C SER A 199 -14.00 8.15 25.09
N LEU A 200 -14.32 7.37 24.05
CA LEU A 200 -13.43 6.36 23.48
C LEU A 200 -12.45 6.91 22.42
N LEU A 201 -12.66 8.15 21.95
CA LEU A 201 -11.78 8.79 20.96
C LEU A 201 -10.61 9.57 21.59
N ILE A 202 -10.60 9.76 22.91
CA ILE A 202 -9.56 10.48 23.65
C ILE A 202 -8.69 9.50 24.45
N GLU A 203 -8.10 8.52 23.83
CA GLU A 203 -6.73 8.22 24.18
C GLU A 203 -5.88 9.24 23.40
N GLU A 204 -5.66 10.40 24.03
CA GLU A 204 -4.63 11.35 23.63
C GLU A 204 -3.40 10.55 23.25
N GLU A 205 -2.93 10.70 21.98
CA GLU A 205 -1.53 10.46 21.67
C GLU A 205 -0.74 11.23 22.73
N LYS A 206 -0.33 10.56 23.79
CA LYS A 206 0.62 11.11 24.75
C LYS A 206 1.75 11.65 23.92
N LYS A 207 1.97 12.96 23.97
CA LYS A 207 3.07 13.62 23.27
C LYS A 207 4.31 12.82 23.55
N HIS A 208 4.69 11.98 22.60
CA HIS A 208 5.84 11.11 22.73
C HIS A 208 7.06 12.03 22.72
N GLU A 209 7.71 12.20 23.87
CA GLU A 209 8.93 12.95 23.94
C GLU A 209 10.00 12.25 23.12
N ARG A 210 10.33 12.84 21.97
CA ARG A 210 11.29 12.26 21.01
C ARG A 210 12.71 12.45 21.53
N HIS A 211 13.29 11.41 22.09
CA HIS A 211 14.68 11.40 22.53
C HIS A 211 15.57 10.76 21.45
N SER A 212 16.75 11.31 21.23
CA SER A 212 17.74 10.78 20.27
C SER A 212 18.06 9.30 20.50
N ASN A 213 18.09 8.86 21.75
CA ASN A 213 18.35 7.46 22.12
C ASN A 213 17.25 6.49 21.62
N MET A 214 16.01 6.96 21.50
CA MET A 214 14.89 6.13 21.00
C MET A 214 15.04 5.86 19.51
N TYR A 215 15.49 6.86 18.71
CA TYR A 215 15.79 6.64 17.29
C TYR A 215 16.94 5.65 17.06
N ALA A 216 18.01 5.73 17.86
CA ALA A 216 19.11 4.78 17.78
C ALA A 216 18.64 3.35 18.09
N ALA A 217 17.84 3.18 19.15
CA ALA A 217 17.26 1.89 19.51
C ALA A 217 16.31 1.36 18.42
N ALA A 218 15.46 2.21 17.83
CA ALA A 218 14.58 1.83 16.72
C ALA A 218 15.37 1.38 15.48
N VAL A 219 16.45 2.09 15.12
CA VAL A 219 17.34 1.69 14.04
C VAL A 219 17.97 0.34 14.30
N PHE A 220 18.44 0.09 15.54
CA PHE A 220 19.03 -1.21 15.91
C PHE A 220 18.00 -2.32 15.86
N GLN A 221 16.76 -2.09 16.31
CA GLN A 221 15.67 -3.05 16.19
C GLN A 221 15.37 -3.41 14.74
N LEU A 222 15.31 -2.39 13.84
CA LEU A 222 15.13 -2.61 12.40
C LEU A 222 16.30 -3.41 11.80
N ILE A 223 17.55 -3.03 12.07
CA ILE A 223 18.75 -3.72 11.55
C ILE A 223 18.78 -5.18 12.01
N LEU A 224 18.50 -5.44 13.28
CA LEU A 224 18.46 -6.81 13.82
C LEU A 224 17.35 -7.64 13.16
N ALA A 225 16.16 -7.04 12.97
CA ALA A 225 15.05 -7.71 12.29
C ALA A 225 15.38 -8.01 10.83
N VAL A 226 16.05 -7.08 10.11
CA VAL A 226 16.54 -7.31 8.75
C VAL A 226 17.56 -8.44 8.72
N GLY A 227 18.61 -8.39 9.57
CA GLY A 227 19.67 -9.40 9.59
C GLY A 227 19.17 -10.80 9.90
N LEU A 228 18.30 -10.95 10.91
CA LEU A 228 17.66 -12.24 11.21
C LEU A 228 16.67 -12.66 10.12
N GLY A 229 16.02 -11.69 9.49
CA GLY A 229 15.05 -11.89 8.43
C GLY A 229 15.66 -12.44 7.15
N THR A 230 16.87 -12.03 6.79
CA THR A 230 17.57 -12.59 5.63
C THR A 230 17.83 -14.10 5.80
N ILE A 231 18.16 -14.54 7.02
CA ILE A 231 18.31 -15.97 7.35
C ILE A 231 16.98 -16.72 7.15
N ILE A 232 15.86 -16.13 7.60
CA ILE A 232 14.54 -16.72 7.41
C ILE A 232 14.16 -16.76 5.92
N SER A 233 14.40 -15.69 5.17
CA SER A 233 14.15 -15.68 3.71
C SER A 233 14.97 -16.77 3.00
N GLU A 234 16.23 -16.96 3.36
CA GLU A 234 17.07 -18.02 2.82
C GLU A 234 16.54 -19.43 3.15
N LEU A 235 16.07 -19.64 4.38
CA LEU A 235 15.45 -20.89 4.78
C LEU A 235 14.15 -21.17 4.04
N LEU A 236 13.32 -20.13 3.83
CA LEU A 236 12.09 -20.22 3.04
C LEU A 236 12.39 -20.55 1.58
N THR A 237 13.39 -19.93 0.98
CA THR A 237 13.79 -20.20 -0.42
C THR A 237 14.27 -21.64 -0.63
N LYS A 238 14.87 -22.28 0.40
CA LYS A 238 15.21 -23.71 0.37
C LYS A 238 14.01 -24.64 0.21
N THR A 239 12.79 -24.17 0.43
CA THR A 239 11.56 -24.95 0.18
C THR A 239 11.22 -25.08 -1.32
N GLY A 240 11.99 -24.43 -2.21
CA GLY A 240 11.74 -24.38 -3.64
C GLY A 240 10.78 -23.29 -4.08
N LEU A 241 10.30 -22.46 -3.15
CA LEU A 241 9.44 -21.31 -3.41
C LEU A 241 10.28 -20.01 -3.43
N THR A 242 9.91 -19.07 -4.28
CA THR A 242 10.58 -17.77 -4.36
C THR A 242 9.99 -16.81 -3.32
N PHE A 243 10.83 -16.36 -2.39
CA PHE A 243 10.48 -15.37 -1.38
C PHE A 243 11.37 -14.14 -1.51
N PRO A 244 10.81 -12.94 -1.74
CA PRO A 244 11.55 -11.70 -1.62
C PRO A 244 12.22 -11.54 -0.24
N ILE A 245 13.42 -10.96 -0.21
CA ILE A 245 14.24 -10.80 1.01
C ILE A 245 13.48 -10.15 2.15
N TYR A 246 12.65 -9.15 1.87
CA TYR A 246 11.90 -8.42 2.89
C TYR A 246 10.80 -9.24 3.57
N ILE A 247 10.35 -10.37 2.98
CA ILE A 247 9.33 -11.23 3.62
C ILE A 247 9.86 -11.82 4.93
N GLY A 248 11.08 -12.34 4.95
CA GLY A 248 11.69 -12.84 6.18
C GLY A 248 11.89 -11.73 7.22
N ALA A 249 12.36 -10.56 6.80
CA ALA A 249 12.53 -9.40 7.69
C ALA A 249 11.20 -8.95 8.30
N MET A 250 10.14 -8.92 7.50
CA MET A 250 8.78 -8.59 7.94
C MET A 250 8.23 -9.62 8.95
N ILE A 251 8.48 -10.92 8.74
CA ILE A 251 8.07 -11.99 9.66
C ILE A 251 8.82 -11.86 10.99
N VAL A 252 10.16 -11.66 10.96
CA VAL A 252 10.95 -11.46 12.19
C VAL A 252 10.47 -10.24 12.96
N ALA A 253 10.23 -9.13 12.28
CA ALA A 253 9.72 -7.90 12.90
C ALA A 253 8.36 -8.15 13.59
N ALA A 254 7.45 -8.89 12.95
CA ALA A 254 6.17 -9.26 13.54
C ALA A 254 6.35 -10.16 14.78
N ILE A 255 7.29 -11.10 14.74
CA ILE A 255 7.61 -11.96 15.90
C ILE A 255 8.16 -11.11 17.03
N VAL A 256 9.17 -10.27 16.77
CA VAL A 256 9.80 -9.38 17.77
C VAL A 256 8.75 -8.46 18.40
N ARG A 257 7.87 -7.86 17.58
CA ARG A 257 6.75 -7.03 18.06
C ARG A 257 5.88 -7.77 19.07
N ASN A 258 5.42 -8.94 18.69
CA ASN A 258 4.50 -9.70 19.54
C ASN A 258 5.19 -10.27 20.80
N VAL A 259 6.45 -10.71 20.68
CA VAL A 259 7.24 -11.16 21.85
C VAL A 259 7.47 -9.99 22.83
N GLY A 260 7.81 -8.79 22.34
CA GLY A 260 7.96 -7.60 23.19
C GLY A 260 6.66 -7.28 23.93
N GLU A 261 5.54 -7.21 23.23
CA GLU A 261 4.22 -6.90 23.80
C GLU A 261 3.72 -7.93 24.82
N TYR A 262 3.97 -9.22 24.59
CA TYR A 262 3.52 -10.27 25.50
C TYR A 262 4.48 -10.48 26.69
N SER A 263 5.79 -10.31 26.50
CA SER A 263 6.78 -10.52 27.56
C SER A 263 6.96 -9.31 28.47
N GLY A 264 6.78 -8.09 27.93
CA GLY A 264 7.06 -6.83 28.65
C GLY A 264 8.54 -6.66 29.02
N LYS A 265 9.46 -7.44 28.41
CA LYS A 265 10.88 -7.45 28.78
C LYS A 265 11.72 -6.40 28.08
N PHE A 266 11.24 -5.88 26.96
CA PHE A 266 11.89 -4.84 26.16
C PHE A 266 10.86 -3.99 25.45
N ASP A 267 11.20 -2.72 25.24
CA ASP A 267 10.34 -1.76 24.59
C ASP A 267 10.50 -1.78 23.07
N ILE A 268 9.40 -1.61 22.36
CA ILE A 268 9.38 -1.42 20.91
C ILE A 268 9.05 0.05 20.62
N TYR A 269 9.97 0.73 19.97
CA TYR A 269 9.88 2.17 19.68
C TYR A 269 9.09 2.42 18.39
N MET A 270 7.77 2.14 18.43
CA MET A 270 6.90 2.16 17.23
C MET A 270 6.82 3.52 16.55
N GLY A 271 6.81 4.62 17.31
CA GLY A 271 6.78 5.96 16.73
C GLY A 271 8.00 6.23 15.84
N GLU A 272 9.18 5.88 16.35
CA GLU A 272 10.45 6.04 15.64
C GLU A 272 10.58 5.05 14.49
N ILE A 273 10.17 3.78 14.68
CA ILE A 273 10.15 2.75 13.62
C ILE A 273 9.25 3.21 12.46
N ASN A 274 8.06 3.73 12.73
CA ASN A 274 7.14 4.22 11.70
C ASN A 274 7.71 5.45 10.96
N ASN A 275 8.35 6.38 11.67
CA ASN A 275 8.99 7.54 11.06
C ASN A 275 10.14 7.11 10.12
N LEU A 276 11.00 6.20 10.58
CA LEU A 276 12.10 5.65 9.78
C LEU A 276 11.57 4.89 8.56
N GLY A 277 10.54 4.05 8.76
CA GLY A 277 9.86 3.36 7.67
C GLY A 277 9.27 4.31 6.63
N GLY A 278 8.66 5.42 7.07
CA GLY A 278 8.13 6.46 6.18
C GLY A 278 9.20 7.19 5.37
N ILE A 279 10.37 7.46 5.97
CA ILE A 279 11.53 8.02 5.27
C ILE A 279 12.04 7.02 4.21
N CYS A 280 12.23 5.76 4.62
CA CYS A 280 12.66 4.70 3.73
C CYS A 280 11.67 4.48 2.56
N LEU A 281 10.36 4.51 2.83
CA LEU A 281 9.32 4.45 1.79
C LEU A 281 9.46 5.60 0.79
N SER A 282 9.66 6.83 1.28
CA SER A 282 9.75 8.01 0.41
C SER A 282 10.98 7.95 -0.50
N LEU A 283 12.13 7.52 0.02
CA LEU A 283 13.36 7.34 -0.76
C LEU A 283 13.23 6.18 -1.74
N PHE A 284 12.74 5.04 -1.29
CA PHE A 284 12.45 3.87 -2.11
C PHE A 284 11.54 4.21 -3.29
N LEU A 285 10.41 4.88 -3.04
CA LEU A 285 9.50 5.31 -4.10
C LEU A 285 10.15 6.38 -5.01
N GLY A 286 10.92 7.30 -4.47
CA GLY A 286 11.64 8.29 -5.26
C GLY A 286 12.58 7.65 -6.27
N ILE A 287 13.40 6.69 -5.83
CA ILE A 287 14.32 5.94 -6.71
C ILE A 287 13.51 5.11 -7.72
N ALA A 288 12.49 4.36 -7.27
CA ALA A 288 11.66 3.55 -8.14
C ALA A 288 10.97 4.38 -9.24
N MET A 289 10.56 5.62 -8.92
CA MET A 289 9.89 6.49 -9.90
C MET A 289 10.85 7.05 -10.94
N ILE A 290 12.07 7.48 -10.57
CA ILE A 290 13.03 8.03 -11.55
C ILE A 290 13.58 6.96 -12.50
N THR A 291 13.52 5.68 -12.11
CA THR A 291 13.97 4.55 -12.94
C THR A 291 12.88 3.98 -13.85
N LEU A 292 11.63 4.52 -13.82
CA LEU A 292 10.53 4.02 -14.64
C LEU A 292 10.76 4.21 -16.13
N LYS A 293 10.48 3.15 -16.89
CA LYS A 293 10.58 3.11 -18.35
C LYS A 293 9.20 3.21 -18.99
N LEU A 294 8.62 4.43 -19.00
CA LEU A 294 7.23 4.67 -19.44
C LEU A 294 6.94 4.22 -20.88
N TRP A 295 7.94 4.16 -21.75
CA TRP A 295 7.78 3.69 -23.14
C TRP A 295 7.34 2.22 -23.22
N GLN A 296 7.58 1.42 -22.17
CA GLN A 296 7.14 0.01 -22.11
C GLN A 296 5.63 -0.17 -21.93
N LEU A 297 4.90 0.89 -21.51
CA LEU A 297 3.45 0.83 -21.30
C LEU A 297 2.62 0.96 -22.58
N ALA A 298 3.21 1.48 -23.66
CA ALA A 298 2.44 1.89 -24.84
C ALA A 298 1.65 0.72 -25.47
N GLU A 299 2.26 -0.47 -25.54
CA GLU A 299 1.64 -1.67 -26.14
C GLU A 299 0.57 -2.31 -25.25
N LEU A 300 0.62 -2.05 -23.93
CA LEU A 300 -0.28 -2.65 -22.95
C LEU A 300 -1.44 -1.75 -22.53
N ALA A 301 -1.57 -0.55 -23.11
CA ALA A 301 -2.55 0.44 -22.66
C ALA A 301 -3.99 -0.07 -22.64
N LEU A 302 -4.45 -0.70 -23.75
CA LEU A 302 -5.81 -1.23 -23.83
C LEU A 302 -6.05 -2.42 -22.90
N PRO A 303 -5.19 -3.46 -22.85
CA PRO A 303 -5.29 -4.52 -21.87
C PRO A 303 -5.33 -4.03 -20.41
N LEU A 304 -4.49 -3.05 -20.06
CA LEU A 304 -4.47 -2.46 -18.72
C LEU A 304 -5.78 -1.76 -18.37
N MET A 305 -6.38 -1.04 -19.31
CA MET A 305 -7.70 -0.43 -19.08
C MET A 305 -8.78 -1.45 -18.78
N ILE A 306 -8.76 -2.61 -19.44
CA ILE A 306 -9.72 -3.70 -19.19
C ILE A 306 -9.51 -4.28 -17.79
N LEU A 307 -8.26 -4.59 -17.44
CA LEU A 307 -7.91 -5.14 -16.13
C LEU A 307 -8.27 -4.17 -14.99
N LEU A 308 -7.91 -2.91 -15.12
CA LEU A 308 -8.20 -1.86 -14.13
C LEU A 308 -9.71 -1.59 -14.02
N GLY A 309 -10.42 -1.62 -15.14
CA GLY A 309 -11.89 -1.52 -15.16
C GLY A 309 -12.55 -2.70 -14.43
N ALA A 310 -12.01 -3.92 -14.60
CA ALA A 310 -12.48 -5.09 -13.88
C ALA A 310 -12.24 -4.97 -12.37
N GLN A 311 -11.08 -4.45 -11.93
CA GLN A 311 -10.80 -4.17 -10.52
C GLN A 311 -11.76 -3.12 -9.93
N LEU A 312 -12.05 -2.07 -10.70
CA LEU A 312 -13.00 -1.04 -10.29
C LEU A 312 -14.42 -1.61 -10.10
N LEU A 313 -14.85 -2.48 -11.01
CA LEU A 313 -16.13 -3.18 -10.89
C LEU A 313 -16.15 -4.13 -9.69
N LEU A 314 -15.06 -4.87 -9.48
CA LEU A 314 -14.94 -5.77 -8.33
C LEU A 314 -15.09 -5.01 -7.02
N ILE A 315 -14.32 -3.94 -6.79
CA ILE A 315 -14.38 -3.21 -5.53
C ILE A 315 -15.76 -2.59 -5.30
N PHE A 316 -16.40 -2.07 -6.36
CA PHE A 316 -17.76 -1.56 -6.27
C PHE A 316 -18.76 -2.64 -5.83
N LEU A 317 -18.76 -3.80 -6.48
CA LEU A 317 -19.66 -4.90 -6.14
C LEU A 317 -19.34 -5.45 -4.75
N TYR A 318 -18.08 -5.62 -4.44
CA TYR A 318 -17.64 -6.18 -3.17
C TYR A 318 -18.03 -5.28 -1.98
N THR A 319 -17.77 -3.99 -2.06
CA THR A 319 -18.08 -3.06 -0.97
C THR A 319 -19.59 -2.87 -0.81
N TYR A 320 -20.31 -2.72 -1.93
CA TYR A 320 -21.75 -2.48 -1.90
C TYR A 320 -22.56 -3.70 -1.45
N PHE A 321 -22.19 -4.91 -1.88
CA PHE A 321 -22.98 -6.12 -1.62
C PHE A 321 -22.39 -6.99 -0.49
N VAL A 322 -21.08 -7.05 -0.32
CA VAL A 322 -20.46 -7.95 0.66
C VAL A 322 -20.12 -7.19 1.94
N VAL A 323 -19.22 -6.20 1.88
CA VAL A 323 -18.77 -5.45 3.07
C VAL A 323 -19.95 -4.85 3.81
N PHE A 324 -20.81 -4.12 3.11
CA PHE A 324 -21.99 -3.49 3.71
C PHE A 324 -22.92 -4.52 4.41
N ARG A 325 -23.16 -5.69 3.78
CA ARG A 325 -24.07 -6.69 4.36
C ARG A 325 -23.48 -7.42 5.55
N VAL A 326 -22.19 -7.74 5.49
CA VAL A 326 -21.49 -8.53 6.52
C VAL A 326 -21.19 -7.68 7.74
N MET A 327 -20.92 -6.39 7.56
CA MET A 327 -20.58 -5.48 8.66
C MET A 327 -21.77 -4.93 9.44
N GLY A 328 -23.03 -5.26 9.06
CA GLY A 328 -24.21 -4.95 9.89
C GLY A 328 -25.38 -4.30 9.16
N LYS A 329 -25.22 -3.82 7.91
CA LYS A 329 -26.22 -3.10 7.10
C LYS A 329 -26.70 -1.79 7.75
N ASP A 330 -25.91 -1.24 8.64
CA ASP A 330 -26.14 -0.01 9.38
C ASP A 330 -25.34 1.17 8.78
N TYR A 331 -25.42 2.33 9.43
CA TYR A 331 -24.66 3.52 9.03
C TYR A 331 -23.16 3.27 9.03
N ASP A 332 -22.63 2.63 10.08
CA ASP A 332 -21.21 2.31 10.20
C ASP A 332 -20.74 1.39 9.08
N ALA A 333 -21.55 0.40 8.70
CA ALA A 333 -21.25 -0.49 7.59
C ALA A 333 -21.18 0.26 6.24
N ALA A 334 -21.97 1.32 6.04
CA ALA A 334 -21.90 2.15 4.85
C ALA A 334 -20.63 3.00 4.82
N VAL A 335 -20.20 3.55 5.97
CA VAL A 335 -18.94 4.28 6.10
C VAL A 335 -17.75 3.34 5.92
N LEU A 336 -17.79 2.12 6.50
CA LEU A 336 -16.78 1.08 6.29
C LEU A 336 -16.68 0.67 4.82
N ALA A 337 -17.80 0.55 4.10
CA ALA A 337 -17.78 0.24 2.66
C ALA A 337 -17.07 1.35 1.86
N ALA A 338 -17.32 2.62 2.18
CA ALA A 338 -16.61 3.74 1.57
C ALA A 338 -15.11 3.75 1.89
N GLY A 339 -14.74 3.48 3.15
CA GLY A 339 -13.35 3.33 3.55
C GLY A 339 -12.66 2.17 2.83
N THR A 340 -13.34 1.03 2.68
CA THR A 340 -12.82 -0.13 1.96
C THR A 340 -12.53 0.18 0.48
N CYS A 341 -13.32 1.02 -0.19
CA CYS A 341 -13.00 1.50 -1.53
C CYS A 341 -11.66 2.25 -1.57
N GLY A 342 -11.39 3.06 -0.57
CA GLY A 342 -10.18 3.88 -0.51
C GLY A 342 -8.91 3.03 -0.34
N PHE A 343 -8.83 2.17 0.68
CA PHE A 343 -7.63 1.35 0.88
C PHE A 343 -7.58 0.13 -0.04
N GLY A 344 -8.72 -0.39 -0.47
CA GLY A 344 -8.78 -1.54 -1.37
C GLY A 344 -8.43 -1.24 -2.83
N MET A 345 -8.29 0.05 -3.18
CA MET A 345 -7.78 0.52 -4.49
C MET A 345 -6.67 1.55 -4.38
N GLY A 346 -6.10 1.76 -3.23
CA GLY A 346 -5.10 2.83 -3.15
C GLY A 346 -4.28 2.83 -1.89
N ALA A 347 -4.81 3.44 -0.83
CA ALA A 347 -4.08 3.59 0.42
C ALA A 347 -5.02 3.96 1.59
N THR A 348 -4.56 3.72 2.81
CA THR A 348 -5.29 4.08 4.04
C THR A 348 -5.68 5.58 4.10
N PRO A 349 -4.85 6.56 3.68
CA PRO A 349 -5.28 7.96 3.63
C PRO A 349 -6.50 8.21 2.74
N ASN A 350 -6.63 7.50 1.62
CA ASN A 350 -7.83 7.60 0.76
C ASN A 350 -9.07 7.03 1.45
N ALA A 351 -8.91 5.95 2.21
CA ALA A 351 -9.99 5.42 3.02
C ALA A 351 -10.48 6.45 4.05
N MET A 352 -9.55 7.10 4.74
CA MET A 352 -9.87 8.15 5.72
C MET A 352 -10.59 9.33 5.06
N ALA A 353 -10.12 9.80 3.90
CA ALA A 353 -10.77 10.87 3.15
C ALA A 353 -12.20 10.51 2.71
N ASN A 354 -12.41 9.29 2.21
CA ASN A 354 -13.74 8.81 1.83
C ASN A 354 -14.70 8.73 3.02
N MET A 355 -14.22 8.27 4.18
CA MET A 355 -15.03 8.21 5.40
C MET A 355 -15.34 9.61 5.93
N GLN A 356 -14.36 10.51 5.93
CA GLN A 356 -14.52 11.88 6.40
C GLN A 356 -15.61 12.63 5.63
N VAL A 357 -15.64 12.53 4.30
CA VAL A 357 -16.67 13.16 3.46
C VAL A 357 -18.10 12.73 3.88
N LEU A 358 -18.29 11.48 4.28
CA LEU A 358 -19.57 10.99 4.76
C LEU A 358 -19.85 11.43 6.19
N CYS A 359 -18.85 11.37 7.07
CA CYS A 359 -19.01 11.73 8.47
C CYS A 359 -19.26 13.24 8.63
N ASP A 360 -18.60 14.09 7.85
CA ASP A 360 -18.84 15.55 7.84
C ASP A 360 -20.24 15.91 7.35
N ARG A 361 -20.80 15.07 6.46
CA ARG A 361 -22.12 15.33 5.86
C ARG A 361 -23.28 14.80 6.72
N TYR A 362 -23.10 13.68 7.40
CA TYR A 362 -24.19 12.96 8.08
C TYR A 362 -23.95 12.84 9.58
N ALA A 363 -23.01 11.99 10.01
CA ALA A 363 -22.65 11.78 11.42
C ALA A 363 -21.30 11.07 11.55
N PRO A 364 -20.58 11.23 12.67
CA PRO A 364 -19.35 10.50 12.93
C PRO A 364 -19.60 8.98 13.05
N SER A 365 -18.63 8.16 12.61
CA SER A 365 -18.65 6.70 12.74
C SER A 365 -17.41 6.24 13.49
N VAL A 366 -17.51 6.14 14.82
CA VAL A 366 -16.39 5.70 15.69
C VAL A 366 -15.87 4.33 15.27
N LYS A 367 -16.78 3.40 14.98
CA LYS A 367 -16.47 2.04 14.56
C LYS A 367 -15.64 2.01 13.26
N ALA A 368 -16.00 2.81 12.24
CA ALA A 368 -15.26 2.84 11.00
C ALA A 368 -13.86 3.47 11.17
N TYR A 369 -13.76 4.57 11.92
CA TYR A 369 -12.49 5.22 12.22
C TYR A 369 -11.56 4.38 13.10
N LEU A 370 -12.09 3.42 13.86
CA LEU A 370 -11.29 2.45 14.59
C LEU A 370 -10.82 1.30 13.68
N LEU A 371 -11.73 0.69 12.92
CA LEU A 371 -11.47 -0.54 12.18
C LEU A 371 -10.58 -0.34 10.95
N VAL A 372 -10.85 0.71 10.16
CA VAL A 372 -10.15 0.93 8.88
C VAL A 372 -8.66 1.21 9.06
N PRO A 373 -8.22 2.14 9.93
CA PRO A 373 -6.81 2.35 10.15
C PRO A 373 -6.11 1.12 10.74
N LEU A 374 -6.74 0.43 11.70
CA LEU A 374 -6.16 -0.75 12.33
C LEU A 374 -5.92 -1.88 11.31
N ILE A 375 -6.87 -2.14 10.42
CA ILE A 375 -6.69 -3.18 9.40
C ILE A 375 -5.78 -2.68 8.28
N GLY A 376 -6.02 -1.48 7.75
CA GLY A 376 -5.29 -0.94 6.61
C GLY A 376 -3.79 -0.72 6.89
N SER A 377 -3.43 -0.26 8.10
CA SER A 377 -2.03 0.01 8.43
C SER A 377 -1.32 -1.14 9.11
N LEU A 378 -2.03 -1.99 9.91
CA LEU A 378 -1.37 -3.01 10.72
C LEU A 378 -1.30 -4.38 10.06
N PHE A 379 -2.29 -4.75 9.24
CA PHE A 379 -2.44 -6.11 8.75
C PHE A 379 -2.53 -6.24 7.23
N ALA A 380 -3.11 -5.25 6.54
CA ALA A 380 -3.38 -5.38 5.11
C ALA A 380 -2.10 -5.58 4.30
N ASP A 381 -1.09 -4.75 4.48
CA ASP A 381 0.18 -4.83 3.74
C ASP A 381 0.96 -6.12 4.06
N PHE A 382 0.95 -6.53 5.34
CA PHE A 382 1.59 -7.77 5.77
C PHE A 382 0.96 -8.99 5.08
N ILE A 383 -0.36 -9.12 5.17
CA ILE A 383 -1.10 -10.25 4.60
C ILE A 383 -1.04 -10.20 3.07
N ASN A 384 -1.16 -9.01 2.49
CA ASN A 384 -1.08 -8.81 1.04
C ASN A 384 0.24 -9.34 0.49
N SER A 385 1.37 -8.99 1.11
CA SER A 385 2.68 -9.46 0.68
C SER A 385 2.80 -11.00 0.71
N LEU A 386 2.24 -11.65 1.74
CA LEU A 386 2.23 -13.12 1.83
C LEU A 386 1.35 -13.74 0.72
N VAL A 387 0.17 -13.16 0.48
CA VAL A 387 -0.75 -13.67 -0.56
C VAL A 387 -0.18 -13.47 -1.94
N ILE A 388 0.43 -12.32 -2.25
CA ILE A 388 1.10 -12.08 -3.53
C ILE A 388 2.21 -13.10 -3.76
N THR A 389 3.06 -13.32 -2.75
CA THR A 389 4.13 -14.33 -2.82
C THR A 389 3.57 -15.71 -3.11
N LEU A 390 2.45 -16.08 -2.48
CA LEU A 390 1.74 -17.33 -2.77
C LEU A 390 1.31 -17.42 -4.24
N PHE A 391 0.69 -16.37 -4.77
CA PHE A 391 0.23 -16.34 -6.18
C PHE A 391 1.39 -16.43 -7.16
N ILE A 392 2.49 -15.72 -6.95
CA ILE A 392 3.69 -15.78 -7.82
C ILE A 392 4.26 -17.20 -7.89
N ASN A 393 4.16 -17.97 -6.80
CA ASN A 393 4.69 -19.34 -6.75
C ASN A 393 3.73 -20.41 -7.27
N ILE A 394 2.43 -20.10 -7.46
CA ILE A 394 1.42 -21.05 -7.95
C ILE A 394 1.19 -20.91 -9.46
N ILE A 395 1.34 -19.69 -9.97
CA ILE A 395 1.11 -19.35 -11.38
C ILE A 395 2.38 -19.54 -12.20
#